data_aed93d9d0f8dbd649ea132962415e1b8
#
_entry.id   aed93d9d0f8dbd649ea132962415e1b8
#
_cell.length_a   1.000
_cell.length_b   1.000
_cell.length_c   1.000
_cell.angle_alpha   90.00
_cell.angle_beta   90.00
_cell.angle_gamma   90.00
#
_symmetry.space_group_name_H-M   'P 1'
#
loop_
_entity.id
_entity.type
_entity.pdbx_description
1 polymer ?
#
loop_
_entity_poly.entity_id
_entity_poly.type
_entity_poly.pdbx_seq_one_letter_code
_entity_poly.pdbx_strand_id
1 'polypeptide(L)'
;MSASDILKTSHLATRRSFVGGTAAAIATGICSSLPLQSSAQGDPAGVDIIGPKPGYSPQVGTFVSMLTWMRDVNGVLSATKGLTQADLDVLFDKNANSIGALMLHLAATETYYQMNTFDGMKWDSWPDTVKQKWDAAMELGEPGRKAIKGHDREYYVNILHEVREKSLAEFRKHDDAWLMAVDKTWPWGPTNNYCKWFHVCEHEAHHTGQIALLRKRLPGAKPSAE
;
A
#
# COMPACT_ATOMS: atom_id res chain seq x y z
N MET A 1 19.65 -0.92 12.18
CA MET A 1 18.85 -2.16 12.22
C MET A 1 18.51 -2.50 10.78
N SER A 2 18.89 -3.68 10.31
CA SER A 2 18.61 -4.14 8.94
C SER A 2 17.11 -4.33 8.73
N ALA A 3 16.62 -4.20 7.47
CA ALA A 3 15.22 -4.49 7.13
C ALA A 3 14.76 -5.89 7.61
N SER A 4 15.70 -6.82 7.86
CA SER A 4 15.43 -8.13 8.44
C SER A 4 15.08 -8.10 9.94
N ASP A 5 15.43 -7.05 10.68
CA ASP A 5 15.18 -6.97 12.13
C ASP A 5 13.78 -6.43 12.46
N ILE A 6 13.20 -5.62 11.56
CA ILE A 6 11.82 -5.11 11.71
C ILE A 6 10.79 -6.23 11.57
N LEU A 7 11.14 -7.31 10.87
CA LEU A 7 10.26 -8.43 10.57
C LEU A 7 10.17 -9.48 11.70
N LYS A 8 11.05 -9.43 12.70
CA LYS A 8 11.10 -10.45 13.78
C LYS A 8 10.23 -10.17 15.00
N THR A 9 9.62 -9.00 15.11
CA THR A 9 8.90 -8.58 16.32
C THR A 9 7.39 -8.75 16.30
N SER A 10 6.78 -9.34 15.25
CA SER A 10 5.32 -9.44 15.13
C SER A 10 4.72 -10.83 15.41
N HIS A 11 5.44 -11.76 16.02
CA HIS A 11 4.85 -13.03 16.44
C HIS A 11 4.60 -13.03 17.95
N LEU A 12 3.35 -12.87 18.35
CA LEU A 12 2.68 -13.58 19.46
C LEU A 12 1.28 -12.96 19.71
N ALA A 13 0.27 -13.48 19.05
CA ALA A 13 -1.10 -13.43 19.57
C ALA A 13 -1.76 -14.81 19.37
N THR A 14 -1.95 -15.48 20.49
CA THR A 14 -2.57 -16.81 20.63
C THR A 14 -4.03 -16.78 20.19
N ARG A 15 -4.39 -17.68 19.28
CA ARG A 15 -5.77 -17.95 18.86
C ARG A 15 -6.51 -18.68 19.98
N ARG A 16 -7.57 -18.12 20.50
CA ARG A 16 -8.60 -18.84 21.25
C ARG A 16 -9.64 -19.37 20.27
N SER A 17 -9.78 -20.71 20.29
CA SER A 17 -10.78 -21.46 19.55
C SER A 17 -12.19 -21.13 20.02
N PHE A 18 -13.11 -20.90 19.07
CA PHE A 18 -14.55 -20.90 19.34
C PHE A 18 -15.15 -22.12 18.61
N VAL A 19 -15.60 -23.09 19.39
CA VAL A 19 -16.34 -24.26 18.94
C VAL A 19 -17.80 -24.14 19.46
N GLY A 20 -18.73 -24.40 18.61
CA GLY A 20 -20.13 -24.63 18.91
C GLY A 20 -20.99 -24.35 17.69
N GLY A 21 -21.62 -25.26 17.11
CA GLY A 21 -22.47 -26.34 17.37
C GLY A 21 -23.63 -26.29 16.39
N THR A 22 -23.66 -27.30 15.53
CA THR A 22 -24.78 -27.96 14.82
C THR A 22 -26.15 -27.30 14.65
N ALA A 23 -26.67 -27.30 13.39
CA ALA A 23 -27.90 -28.01 13.03
C ALA A 23 -28.03 -28.13 11.49
N ALA A 24 -28.19 -29.38 11.01
CA ALA A 24 -28.46 -29.70 9.62
C ALA A 24 -29.96 -29.52 9.33
N ALA A 25 -30.26 -28.80 8.24
CA ALA A 25 -31.57 -28.87 7.57
C ALA A 25 -31.32 -29.08 6.07
N ILE A 26 -31.67 -30.30 5.61
CA ILE A 26 -31.66 -30.66 4.19
C ILE A 26 -32.92 -30.04 3.57
N ALA A 27 -32.75 -29.08 2.69
CA ALA A 27 -33.80 -28.63 1.78
C ALA A 27 -33.31 -28.84 0.34
N THR A 28 -33.90 -29.84 -0.32
CA THR A 28 -33.82 -30.08 -1.77
C THR A 28 -34.55 -28.95 -2.49
N GLY A 29 -33.79 -28.00 -3.05
CA GLY A 29 -34.30 -26.92 -3.87
C GLY A 29 -33.73 -27.00 -5.29
N ILE A 30 -34.59 -27.08 -6.26
CA ILE A 30 -34.37 -27.13 -7.71
C ILE A 30 -33.52 -25.88 -8.11
N CYS A 31 -32.31 -26.11 -8.59
CA CYS A 31 -31.45 -25.07 -9.16
C CYS A 31 -31.98 -24.66 -10.55
N SER A 32 -32.78 -23.63 -10.63
CA SER A 32 -33.01 -22.91 -11.89
C SER A 32 -31.78 -21.97 -12.10
N SER A 33 -30.94 -22.33 -13.06
CA SER A 33 -29.82 -21.48 -13.50
C SER A 33 -30.39 -20.26 -14.25
N LEU A 34 -30.52 -19.14 -13.52
CA LEU A 34 -30.68 -17.84 -14.15
C LEU A 34 -29.30 -17.37 -14.64
N PRO A 35 -29.13 -16.88 -15.85
CA PRO A 35 -27.88 -16.28 -16.29
C PRO A 35 -27.64 -15.04 -15.45
N LEU A 36 -26.49 -15.01 -14.74
CA LEU A 36 -25.97 -13.76 -14.17
C LEU A 36 -25.69 -12.80 -15.34
N GLN A 37 -26.63 -11.89 -15.58
CA GLN A 37 -26.37 -10.72 -16.41
C GLN A 37 -25.37 -9.85 -15.60
N SER A 38 -24.10 -9.89 -16.00
CA SER A 38 -23.11 -8.89 -15.63
C SER A 38 -23.54 -7.57 -16.24
N SER A 39 -24.34 -6.80 -15.51
CA SER A 39 -24.53 -5.40 -15.84
C SER A 39 -23.19 -4.70 -15.57
N ALA A 40 -22.50 -4.32 -16.64
CA ALA A 40 -21.42 -3.34 -16.57
C ALA A 40 -22.03 -1.99 -16.13
N GLN A 41 -22.30 -1.85 -14.83
CA GLN A 41 -22.59 -0.54 -14.25
C GLN A 41 -21.26 0.19 -14.17
N GLY A 42 -21.15 1.27 -14.97
CA GLY A 42 -20.07 2.23 -14.80
C GLY A 42 -20.07 2.73 -13.35
N ASP A 43 -18.89 2.86 -12.76
CA ASP A 43 -18.71 3.37 -11.39
C ASP A 43 -19.52 4.67 -11.24
N PRO A 44 -20.53 4.73 -10.36
CA PRO A 44 -21.20 5.97 -10.07
C PRO A 44 -20.20 6.92 -9.44
N ALA A 45 -19.92 8.04 -10.10
CA ALA A 45 -18.99 9.05 -9.60
C ALA A 45 -19.38 9.46 -8.17
N GLY A 46 -18.49 9.26 -7.22
CA GLY A 46 -18.64 9.74 -5.83
C GLY A 46 -19.11 8.69 -4.81
N VAL A 47 -19.03 7.40 -5.12
CA VAL A 47 -19.35 6.33 -4.15
C VAL A 47 -18.10 5.52 -3.85
N ASP A 48 -17.79 5.33 -2.55
CA ASP A 48 -16.65 4.54 -2.05
C ASP A 48 -16.96 3.04 -2.16
N ILE A 49 -17.05 2.54 -3.40
CA ILE A 49 -17.30 1.12 -3.68
C ILE A 49 -16.01 0.45 -4.14
N ILE A 50 -15.56 -0.54 -3.39
CA ILE A 50 -14.45 -1.41 -3.77
C ILE A 50 -15.02 -2.62 -4.53
N GLY A 51 -14.61 -2.77 -5.80
CA GLY A 51 -15.10 -3.84 -6.65
C GLY A 51 -14.26 -4.07 -7.91
N PRO A 52 -14.62 -5.05 -8.74
CA PRO A 52 -13.92 -5.33 -9.99
C PRO A 52 -13.88 -4.10 -10.90
N LYS A 53 -12.72 -3.85 -11.52
CA LYS A 53 -12.55 -2.75 -12.49
C LYS A 53 -12.41 -3.28 -13.92
N PRO A 54 -12.95 -2.58 -14.93
CA PRO A 54 -12.76 -2.93 -16.34
C PRO A 54 -11.27 -2.97 -16.73
N GLY A 55 -10.89 -3.93 -17.57
CA GLY A 55 -9.52 -4.10 -18.05
C GLY A 55 -8.59 -4.87 -17.10
N TYR A 56 -9.14 -5.46 -16.04
CA TYR A 56 -8.46 -6.36 -15.11
C TYR A 56 -9.26 -7.66 -14.94
N SER A 57 -8.60 -8.74 -14.52
CA SER A 57 -9.33 -9.91 -14.02
C SER A 57 -10.09 -9.57 -12.71
N PRO A 58 -11.13 -10.31 -12.32
CA PRO A 58 -12.04 -9.89 -11.25
C PRO A 58 -11.38 -9.58 -9.91
N GLN A 59 -10.49 -10.46 -9.42
CA GLN A 59 -9.82 -10.26 -8.13
C GLN A 59 -8.74 -9.18 -8.22
N VAL A 60 -7.95 -9.18 -9.31
CA VAL A 60 -6.96 -8.11 -9.56
C VAL A 60 -7.66 -6.75 -9.65
N GLY A 61 -8.79 -6.65 -10.35
CA GLY A 61 -9.56 -5.41 -10.49
C GLY A 61 -10.12 -4.91 -9.15
N THR A 62 -10.62 -5.81 -8.32
CA THR A 62 -11.07 -5.48 -6.96
C THR A 62 -9.90 -4.97 -6.11
N PHE A 63 -8.75 -5.64 -6.19
CA PHE A 63 -7.55 -5.23 -5.49
C PHE A 63 -7.05 -3.84 -5.95
N VAL A 64 -7.01 -3.61 -7.26
CA VAL A 64 -6.64 -2.32 -7.86
C VAL A 64 -7.59 -1.20 -7.42
N SER A 65 -8.88 -1.49 -7.29
CA SER A 65 -9.87 -0.55 -6.76
C SER A 65 -9.50 -0.10 -5.34
N MET A 66 -9.19 -1.04 -4.46
CA MET A 66 -8.73 -0.77 -3.09
C MET A 66 -7.41 0.02 -3.07
N LEU A 67 -6.43 -0.40 -3.88
CA LEU A 67 -5.12 0.24 -3.97
C LEU A 67 -5.22 1.71 -4.40
N THR A 68 -6.11 2.00 -5.36
CA THR A 68 -6.38 3.36 -5.85
C THR A 68 -7.08 4.19 -4.77
N TRP A 69 -8.12 3.65 -4.17
CA TRP A 69 -8.88 4.33 -3.11
C TRP A 69 -7.99 4.69 -1.92
N MET A 70 -7.11 3.78 -1.52
CA MET A 70 -6.18 3.98 -0.39
C MET A 70 -5.26 5.19 -0.62
N ARG A 71 -4.80 5.45 -1.84
CA ARG A 71 -3.93 6.59 -2.14
C ARG A 71 -4.69 7.89 -2.35
N ASP A 72 -5.72 7.86 -3.18
CA ASP A 72 -6.33 9.07 -3.73
C ASP A 72 -7.38 9.66 -2.79
N VAL A 73 -8.26 8.81 -2.25
CA VAL A 73 -9.44 9.28 -1.49
C VAL A 73 -9.12 9.49 -0.01
N ASN A 74 -8.51 8.50 0.63
CA ASN A 74 -8.32 8.50 2.08
C ASN A 74 -6.85 8.30 2.48
N GLY A 75 -5.94 8.55 1.57
CA GLY A 75 -4.53 8.24 1.71
C GLY A 75 -3.61 9.46 1.83
N VAL A 76 -2.36 9.22 1.47
CA VAL A 76 -1.26 10.18 1.60
C VAL A 76 -1.49 11.47 0.83
N LEU A 77 -2.18 11.42 -0.34
CA LEU A 77 -2.45 12.62 -1.14
C LEU A 77 -3.41 13.58 -0.42
N SER A 78 -4.45 13.05 0.22
CA SER A 78 -5.38 13.82 1.05
C SER A 78 -4.70 14.33 2.32
N ALA A 79 -3.97 13.47 3.02
CA ALA A 79 -3.29 13.80 4.27
C ALA A 79 -2.23 14.89 4.13
N THR A 80 -1.63 15.05 2.94
CA THR A 80 -0.59 16.05 2.68
C THR A 80 -1.07 17.30 1.94
N LYS A 81 -2.37 17.38 1.62
CA LYS A 81 -2.93 18.51 0.88
C LYS A 81 -2.67 19.86 1.60
N GLY A 82 -2.10 20.82 0.86
CA GLY A 82 -1.83 22.17 1.35
C GLY A 82 -0.59 22.30 2.24
N LEU A 83 0.21 21.24 2.44
CA LEU A 83 1.49 21.35 3.13
C LEU A 83 2.52 22.03 2.25
N THR A 84 3.30 22.93 2.87
CA THR A 84 4.44 23.61 2.27
C THR A 84 5.69 22.73 2.34
N GLN A 85 6.74 23.08 1.58
CA GLN A 85 8.06 22.44 1.71
C GLN A 85 8.56 22.47 3.16
N ALA A 86 8.42 23.60 3.85
CA ALA A 86 8.84 23.74 5.23
C ALA A 86 8.10 22.74 6.15
N ASP A 87 6.79 22.53 5.93
CA ASP A 87 6.01 21.53 6.68
C ASP A 87 6.48 20.10 6.42
N LEU A 88 6.83 19.81 5.17
CA LEU A 88 7.29 18.48 4.75
C LEU A 88 8.67 18.13 5.31
N ASP A 89 9.48 19.11 5.62
CA ASP A 89 10.85 18.95 6.13
C ASP A 89 10.94 18.98 7.67
N VAL A 90 9.84 19.26 8.39
CA VAL A 90 9.86 19.33 9.86
C VAL A 90 10.28 18.00 10.46
N LEU A 91 11.28 18.06 11.35
CA LEU A 91 11.67 16.97 12.24
C LEU A 91 11.22 17.33 13.67
N PHE A 92 10.33 16.53 14.21
CA PHE A 92 9.78 16.75 15.56
C PHE A 92 10.77 16.41 16.68
N ASP A 93 11.68 15.51 16.38
CA ASP A 93 12.85 15.16 17.22
C ASP A 93 13.95 14.51 16.36
N LYS A 94 15.08 14.21 16.98
CA LYS A 94 16.26 13.64 16.31
C LYS A 94 16.03 12.23 15.71
N ASN A 95 15.00 11.53 16.15
CA ASN A 95 14.66 10.17 15.69
C ASN A 95 13.45 10.16 14.73
N ALA A 96 12.73 11.27 14.62
CA ALA A 96 11.55 11.38 13.76
C ALA A 96 11.93 11.33 12.28
N ASN A 97 11.03 10.81 11.45
CA ASN A 97 11.08 11.00 10.00
C ASN A 97 10.20 12.20 9.63
N SER A 98 10.62 12.96 8.62
CA SER A 98 9.81 14.05 8.08
C SER A 98 8.65 13.50 7.23
N ILE A 99 7.62 14.32 7.02
CA ILE A 99 6.48 13.95 6.17
C ILE A 99 6.97 13.67 4.73
N GLY A 100 7.87 14.49 4.18
CA GLY A 100 8.45 14.26 2.86
C GLY A 100 9.20 12.93 2.77
N ALA A 101 9.95 12.56 3.82
CA ALA A 101 10.63 11.26 3.86
C ALA A 101 9.63 10.09 3.87
N LEU A 102 8.54 10.20 4.62
CA LEU A 102 7.48 9.18 4.63
C LEU A 102 6.78 9.06 3.26
N MET A 103 6.53 10.18 2.58
CA MET A 103 5.97 10.14 1.22
C MET A 103 6.90 9.40 0.23
N LEU A 104 8.20 9.69 0.27
CA LEU A 104 9.15 9.02 -0.62
C LEU A 104 9.35 7.55 -0.25
N HIS A 105 9.26 7.21 1.04
CA HIS A 105 9.28 5.83 1.52
C HIS A 105 8.15 4.98 0.95
N LEU A 106 6.95 5.52 0.83
CA LEU A 106 5.83 4.83 0.19
C LEU A 106 6.12 4.52 -1.28
N ALA A 107 6.73 5.45 -2.01
CA ALA A 107 7.13 5.22 -3.40
C ALA A 107 8.26 4.18 -3.52
N ALA A 108 9.25 4.22 -2.63
CA ALA A 108 10.34 3.25 -2.58
C ALA A 108 9.83 1.83 -2.28
N THR A 109 8.96 1.69 -1.28
CA THR A 109 8.32 0.42 -0.93
C THR A 109 7.58 -0.17 -2.12
N GLU A 110 6.68 0.59 -2.74
CA GLU A 110 5.92 0.12 -3.91
C GLU A 110 6.84 -0.27 -5.07
N THR A 111 7.92 0.49 -5.31
CA THR A 111 8.93 0.17 -6.34
C THR A 111 9.60 -1.19 -6.08
N TYR A 112 9.98 -1.49 -4.85
CA TYR A 112 10.62 -2.76 -4.52
C TYR A 112 9.65 -3.93 -4.65
N TYR A 113 8.37 -3.73 -4.33
CA TYR A 113 7.33 -4.74 -4.58
C TYR A 113 7.06 -4.96 -6.07
N GLN A 114 7.12 -3.91 -6.92
CA GLN A 114 7.06 -4.06 -8.37
C GLN A 114 8.20 -4.94 -8.89
N MET A 115 9.44 -4.64 -8.49
CA MET A 115 10.61 -5.40 -8.93
C MET A 115 10.55 -6.87 -8.50
N ASN A 116 10.07 -7.14 -7.29
CA ASN A 116 9.92 -8.51 -6.85
C ASN A 116 8.78 -9.24 -7.57
N THR A 117 7.60 -8.65 -7.67
CA THR A 117 6.40 -9.35 -8.11
C THR A 117 6.19 -9.33 -9.62
N PHE A 118 6.52 -8.22 -10.27
CA PHE A 118 6.37 -8.08 -11.73
C PHE A 118 7.65 -8.47 -12.47
N ASP A 119 8.81 -8.03 -11.99
CA ASP A 119 10.09 -8.29 -12.65
C ASP A 119 10.73 -9.62 -12.16
N GLY A 120 10.12 -10.30 -11.18
CA GLY A 120 10.58 -11.60 -10.68
C GLY A 120 11.92 -11.55 -9.92
N MET A 121 12.36 -10.37 -9.48
CA MET A 121 13.62 -10.23 -8.75
C MET A 121 13.49 -10.79 -7.33
N LYS A 122 14.52 -11.50 -6.86
CA LYS A 122 14.59 -11.92 -5.47
C LYS A 122 14.65 -10.68 -4.57
N TRP A 123 13.94 -10.72 -3.43
CA TRP A 123 13.99 -9.64 -2.46
C TRP A 123 15.43 -9.32 -2.06
N ASP A 124 15.77 -8.03 -2.02
CA ASP A 124 17.09 -7.48 -1.70
C ASP A 124 18.20 -7.73 -2.75
N SER A 125 17.86 -8.24 -3.95
CA SER A 125 18.82 -8.40 -5.06
C SER A 125 18.77 -7.23 -6.06
N TRP A 126 18.50 -6.03 -5.58
CA TRP A 126 18.31 -4.84 -6.40
C TRP A 126 19.61 -4.36 -7.05
N PRO A 127 19.57 -3.86 -8.30
CA PRO A 127 20.72 -3.22 -8.93
C PRO A 127 21.20 -2.00 -8.12
N ASP A 128 22.51 -1.73 -8.15
CA ASP A 128 23.10 -0.59 -7.42
C ASP A 128 22.47 0.76 -7.81
N THR A 129 22.09 0.94 -9.07
CA THR A 129 21.37 2.15 -9.53
C THR A 129 20.02 2.34 -8.86
N VAL A 130 19.31 1.25 -8.55
CA VAL A 130 18.05 1.26 -7.82
C VAL A 130 18.30 1.57 -6.34
N LYS A 131 19.30 0.91 -5.75
CA LYS A 131 19.70 1.15 -4.36
C LYS A 131 20.10 2.60 -4.14
N GLN A 132 20.94 3.16 -5.00
CA GLN A 132 21.32 4.58 -4.94
C GLN A 132 20.13 5.54 -4.98
N LYS A 133 19.07 5.20 -5.73
CA LYS A 133 17.86 6.02 -5.83
C LYS A 133 16.95 5.88 -4.61
N TRP A 134 16.81 4.67 -4.06
CA TRP A 134 15.72 4.35 -3.17
C TRP A 134 16.10 3.94 -1.75
N ASP A 135 17.36 3.49 -1.47
CA ASP A 135 17.70 2.94 -0.16
C ASP A 135 17.50 3.96 0.97
N ALA A 136 17.89 5.22 0.78
CA ALA A 136 17.69 6.25 1.79
C ALA A 136 16.21 6.45 2.13
N ALA A 137 15.33 6.34 1.13
CA ALA A 137 13.90 6.41 1.32
C ALA A 137 13.34 5.10 1.94
N MET A 138 13.86 3.94 1.51
CA MET A 138 13.43 2.64 2.05
C MET A 138 13.81 2.46 3.51
N GLU A 139 15.04 2.85 3.88
CA GLU A 139 15.55 2.72 5.24
C GLU A 139 14.99 3.76 6.21
N LEU A 140 14.63 4.96 5.70
CA LEU A 140 14.27 6.10 6.55
C LEU A 140 15.40 6.45 7.55
N GLY A 141 15.06 6.84 8.78
CA GLY A 141 16.03 7.11 9.82
C GLY A 141 17.06 8.18 9.44
N GLU A 142 18.32 8.00 9.82
CA GLU A 142 19.38 8.97 9.54
C GLU A 142 19.64 9.16 8.03
N PRO A 143 19.76 8.10 7.21
CA PRO A 143 19.91 8.26 5.76
C PRO A 143 18.77 9.07 5.13
N GLY A 144 17.52 8.75 5.48
CA GLY A 144 16.34 9.46 5.00
C GLY A 144 16.33 10.94 5.41
N ARG A 145 16.58 11.23 6.69
CA ARG A 145 16.64 12.61 7.22
C ARG A 145 17.72 13.45 6.53
N LYS A 146 18.84 12.84 6.18
CA LYS A 146 19.95 13.52 5.51
C LYS A 146 19.67 13.80 4.05
N ALA A 147 19.10 12.82 3.33
CA ALA A 147 18.95 12.84 1.88
C ALA A 147 17.62 13.44 1.41
N ILE A 148 16.52 13.29 2.20
CA ILE A 148 15.16 13.61 1.75
C ILE A 148 14.67 14.88 2.42
N LYS A 149 14.87 16.00 1.73
CA LYS A 149 14.44 17.33 2.18
C LYS A 149 14.58 18.35 1.04
N GLY A 150 13.99 19.52 1.20
CA GLY A 150 14.16 20.64 0.28
C GLY A 150 13.28 20.56 -0.96
N HIS A 151 12.29 19.66 -0.98
CA HIS A 151 11.36 19.52 -2.09
C HIS A 151 9.95 19.93 -1.66
N ASP A 152 9.21 20.50 -2.61
CA ASP A 152 7.79 20.81 -2.41
C ASP A 152 6.93 19.55 -2.47
N ARG A 153 5.65 19.71 -2.14
CA ARG A 153 4.68 18.61 -2.15
C ARG A 153 4.55 17.97 -3.53
N GLU A 154 4.61 18.78 -4.58
CA GLU A 154 4.37 18.32 -5.94
C GLU A 154 5.46 17.37 -6.42
N TYR A 155 6.70 17.60 -6.03
CA TYR A 155 7.81 16.69 -6.26
C TYR A 155 7.48 15.27 -5.75
N TYR A 156 7.04 15.13 -4.50
CA TYR A 156 6.72 13.83 -3.92
C TYR A 156 5.46 13.22 -4.54
N VAL A 157 4.44 14.02 -4.80
CA VAL A 157 3.19 13.57 -5.43
C VAL A 157 3.44 13.03 -6.82
N ASN A 158 4.26 13.69 -7.63
CA ASN A 158 4.61 13.24 -8.98
C ASN A 158 5.31 11.88 -8.94
N ILE A 159 6.24 11.67 -8.01
CA ILE A 159 6.92 10.37 -7.84
C ILE A 159 5.92 9.28 -7.41
N LEU A 160 5.03 9.58 -6.46
CA LEU A 160 3.99 8.66 -6.02
C LEU A 160 3.04 8.27 -7.17
N HIS A 161 2.68 9.24 -8.03
CA HIS A 161 1.87 8.97 -9.22
C HIS A 161 2.62 8.11 -10.25
N GLU A 162 3.85 8.47 -10.59
CA GLU A 162 4.68 7.71 -11.53
C GLU A 162 4.79 6.24 -11.12
N VAL A 163 5.11 5.99 -9.86
CA VAL A 163 5.25 4.64 -9.32
C VAL A 163 3.91 3.90 -9.37
N ARG A 164 2.79 4.54 -8.98
CA ARG A 164 1.47 3.93 -9.01
C ARG A 164 1.00 3.62 -10.43
N GLU A 165 1.20 4.51 -11.38
CA GLU A 165 0.83 4.28 -12.77
C GLU A 165 1.56 3.05 -13.36
N LYS A 166 2.84 2.86 -13.00
CA LYS A 166 3.56 1.64 -13.36
C LYS A 166 2.89 0.40 -12.75
N SER A 167 2.53 0.43 -11.46
CA SER A 167 1.82 -0.69 -10.81
C SER A 167 0.51 -1.01 -11.53
N LEU A 168 -0.31 0.02 -11.82
CA LEU A 168 -1.58 -0.16 -12.50
C LEU A 168 -1.43 -0.73 -13.91
N ALA A 169 -0.41 -0.29 -14.64
CA ALA A 169 -0.10 -0.82 -15.98
C ALA A 169 0.34 -2.30 -15.93
N GLU A 170 1.15 -2.68 -14.93
CA GLU A 170 1.57 -4.07 -14.76
C GLU A 170 0.41 -4.97 -14.32
N PHE A 171 -0.43 -4.55 -13.36
CA PHE A 171 -1.60 -5.32 -12.95
C PHE A 171 -2.53 -5.70 -14.10
N ARG A 172 -2.64 -4.87 -15.17
CA ARG A 172 -3.43 -5.21 -16.36
C ARG A 172 -2.92 -6.41 -17.14
N LYS A 173 -1.65 -6.75 -16.97
CA LYS A 173 -0.99 -7.88 -17.65
C LYS A 173 -1.12 -9.20 -16.88
N HIS A 174 -1.63 -9.15 -15.66
CA HIS A 174 -1.71 -10.27 -14.73
C HIS A 174 -3.16 -10.67 -14.43
N ASP A 175 -3.35 -11.95 -14.11
CA ASP A 175 -4.65 -12.52 -13.77
C ASP A 175 -4.77 -12.90 -12.29
N ASP A 176 -5.93 -13.43 -11.92
CA ASP A 176 -6.21 -13.86 -10.55
C ASP A 176 -5.31 -15.02 -10.12
N ALA A 177 -4.86 -15.88 -11.04
CA ALA A 177 -3.95 -16.98 -10.74
C ALA A 177 -2.57 -16.44 -10.34
N TRP A 178 -2.05 -15.43 -11.06
CA TRP A 178 -0.84 -14.74 -10.68
C TRP A 178 -0.97 -14.04 -9.32
N LEU A 179 -2.10 -13.41 -9.06
CA LEU A 179 -2.33 -12.74 -7.77
C LEU A 179 -2.25 -13.72 -6.60
N MET A 180 -2.72 -14.94 -6.79
CA MET A 180 -2.72 -15.99 -5.78
C MET A 180 -1.43 -16.87 -5.79
N ALA A 181 -0.52 -16.66 -6.75
CA ALA A 181 0.72 -17.43 -6.86
C ALA A 181 1.63 -17.21 -5.64
N VAL A 182 2.14 -18.32 -5.10
CA VAL A 182 2.92 -18.34 -3.86
C VAL A 182 4.41 -18.29 -4.17
N ASP A 183 5.10 -17.29 -3.66
CA ASP A 183 6.55 -17.22 -3.57
C ASP A 183 7.02 -17.93 -2.28
N LYS A 184 7.72 -19.05 -2.45
CA LYS A 184 8.26 -19.86 -1.34
C LYS A 184 9.55 -19.28 -0.76
N THR A 185 10.15 -18.30 -1.43
CA THR A 185 11.44 -17.70 -1.07
C THR A 185 11.31 -16.34 -0.39
N TRP A 186 10.07 -15.88 -0.17
CA TRP A 186 9.80 -14.61 0.47
C TRP A 186 10.35 -14.59 1.91
N PRO A 187 10.96 -13.48 2.38
CA PRO A 187 11.65 -13.44 3.68
C PRO A 187 10.79 -13.80 4.91
N TRP A 188 9.45 -13.65 4.81
CA TRP A 188 8.52 -14.00 5.90
C TRP A 188 8.05 -15.46 5.85
N GLY A 189 8.49 -16.22 4.87
CA GLY A 189 7.99 -17.53 4.54
C GLY A 189 7.08 -17.52 3.30
N PRO A 190 6.48 -18.64 2.92
CA PRO A 190 5.63 -18.74 1.73
C PRO A 190 4.52 -17.69 1.72
N THR A 191 4.52 -16.81 0.72
CA THR A 191 3.65 -15.64 0.64
C THR A 191 3.17 -15.45 -0.80
N ASN A 192 1.87 -15.27 -1.02
CA ASN A 192 1.34 -15.00 -2.35
C ASN A 192 1.43 -13.51 -2.72
N ASN A 193 1.29 -13.22 -4.02
CA ASN A 193 1.35 -11.84 -4.49
C ASN A 193 0.21 -10.98 -3.91
N TYR A 194 -0.96 -11.57 -3.64
CA TYR A 194 -2.05 -10.87 -2.95
C TYR A 194 -1.59 -10.33 -1.58
N CYS A 195 -0.98 -11.17 -0.75
CA CYS A 195 -0.49 -10.75 0.57
C CYS A 195 0.64 -9.71 0.47
N LYS A 196 1.56 -9.87 -0.50
CA LYS A 196 2.60 -8.88 -0.76
C LYS A 196 2.00 -7.51 -1.08
N TRP A 197 1.07 -7.44 -2.00
CA TRP A 197 0.42 -6.19 -2.40
C TRP A 197 -0.56 -5.66 -1.35
N PHE A 198 -1.20 -6.55 -0.57
CA PHE A 198 -1.96 -6.13 0.61
C PHE A 198 -1.05 -5.39 1.60
N HIS A 199 0.18 -5.86 1.81
CA HIS A 199 1.14 -5.14 2.63
C HIS A 199 1.47 -3.75 2.07
N VAL A 200 1.56 -3.57 0.76
CA VAL A 200 1.72 -2.21 0.16
C VAL A 200 0.56 -1.30 0.56
N CYS A 201 -0.69 -1.80 0.52
CA CYS A 201 -1.86 -1.04 0.93
C CYS A 201 -1.87 -0.70 2.42
N GLU A 202 -1.66 -1.70 3.28
CA GLU A 202 -1.70 -1.47 4.73
C GLU A 202 -0.53 -0.59 5.19
N HIS A 203 0.64 -0.73 4.56
CA HIS A 203 1.81 0.10 4.77
C HIS A 203 1.53 1.58 4.44
N GLU A 204 0.81 1.82 3.33
CA GLU A 204 0.37 3.16 2.97
C GLU A 204 -0.62 3.74 4.00
N ALA A 205 -1.58 2.94 4.46
CA ALA A 205 -2.51 3.35 5.53
C ALA A 205 -1.78 3.67 6.83
N HIS A 206 -0.80 2.83 7.20
CA HIS A 206 0.03 3.00 8.39
C HIS A 206 0.77 4.35 8.36
N HIS A 207 1.50 4.63 7.27
CA HIS A 207 2.23 5.89 7.15
C HIS A 207 1.32 7.11 6.94
N THR A 208 0.18 6.94 6.29
CA THR A 208 -0.84 8.00 6.20
C THR A 208 -1.32 8.41 7.60
N GLY A 209 -1.55 7.46 8.50
CA GLY A 209 -1.88 7.74 9.91
C GLY A 209 -0.76 8.50 10.64
N GLN A 210 0.50 8.12 10.43
CA GLN A 210 1.65 8.86 10.97
C GLN A 210 1.72 10.29 10.41
N ILE A 211 1.55 10.47 9.10
CA ILE A 211 1.53 11.78 8.45
C ILE A 211 0.40 12.66 9.01
N ALA A 212 -0.80 12.10 9.16
CA ALA A 212 -1.93 12.82 9.74
C ALA A 212 -1.65 13.27 11.18
N LEU A 213 -0.99 12.42 11.97
CA LEU A 213 -0.56 12.75 13.34
C LEU A 213 0.49 13.87 13.34
N LEU A 214 1.51 13.78 12.49
CA LEU A 214 2.56 14.81 12.37
C LEU A 214 1.98 16.14 11.89
N ARG A 215 1.09 16.10 10.87
CA ARG A 215 0.41 17.31 10.37
C ARG A 215 -0.30 18.10 11.47
N LYS A 216 -0.99 17.41 12.40
CA LYS A 216 -1.67 18.06 13.53
C LYS A 216 -0.73 18.73 14.54
N ARG A 217 0.57 18.43 14.45
CA ARG A 217 1.62 18.94 15.34
C ARG A 217 2.58 19.92 14.67
N LEU A 218 2.38 20.24 13.40
CA LEU A 218 3.20 21.23 12.68
C LEU A 218 3.11 22.59 13.38
N PRO A 219 4.17 23.40 13.34
CA PRO A 219 4.14 24.77 13.82
C PRO A 219 3.00 25.55 13.17
N GLY A 220 2.10 26.14 13.96
CA GLY A 220 0.94 26.88 13.45
C GLY A 220 -0.24 26.01 12.98
N ALA A 221 -0.21 24.71 13.18
CA ALA A 221 -1.36 23.85 12.89
C ALA A 221 -2.60 24.31 13.67
N LYS A 222 -3.71 24.49 12.94
CA LYS A 222 -4.99 24.80 13.58
C LYS A 222 -5.61 23.52 14.14
N PRO A 223 -6.33 23.59 15.28
CA PRO A 223 -7.12 22.45 15.73
C PRO A 223 -8.07 22.03 14.61
N SER A 224 -8.00 20.75 14.19
CA SER A 224 -9.02 20.22 13.28
C SER A 224 -10.34 20.12 14.05
N ALA A 225 -11.42 20.63 13.51
CA ALA A 225 -12.75 20.18 13.92
C ALA A 225 -12.82 18.67 13.59
N GLU A 226 -13.13 17.85 14.59
CA GLU A 226 -13.42 16.42 14.42
C GLU A 226 -14.73 16.24 13.69
#